data_4d2f2baac7afcb2045f1cc894c09643c
#
_entry.id   4d2f2baac7afcb2045f1cc894c09643c
#
_cell.length_a   1.000
_cell.length_b   1.000
_cell.length_c   1.000
_cell.angle_alpha   90.00
_cell.angle_beta   90.00
_cell.angle_gamma   90.00
#
_symmetry.space_group_name_H-M   'P 1'
#
loop_
_entity.id
_entity.type
_entity.pdbx_description
1 polymer ?
#
loop_
_entity_poly.entity_id
_entity_poly.type
_entity_poly.pdbx_seq_one_letter_code
_entity_poly.pdbx_strand_id
1 'polypeptide(L)'
;MPPDSLRLYGFARKYPAKTMMTTPFEDFLKQHDEESWSATLTTLLRSIHEVDRNATQIWFSFYPLSLFLALEHADDPETLAQRLLLQGKYYLKDQIDSSHTFLYGHRYWPEVKAAVQKYAREFSASFNRTLADQILAVAKHVAGQAKLDEALVIGITAIAFMTIRQVGLAAFEAAPGQVLIDKKHARKSPAEVLRERAVDDSQGFLSFLKTIDKKWTVTYDENDDGGKYRLNHLQDLAWGAAEDRSRNWRELDPRRVEGPIPVECRSASCGTCWVGVLGGAEKLSDVAAREGKKIKEFGYIETVEARPLIRLACQAQAQGAVSIVIPPWNGVFGKYLKSRVNS
;
A
#
# COMPACT_ATOMS: atom_id res chain seq x y z
N MET A 1 35.13 -23.29 24.10
CA MET A 1 33.68 -23.27 24.36
C MET A 1 33.07 -22.25 23.40
N PRO A 2 32.25 -22.65 22.40
CA PRO A 2 31.51 -21.73 21.56
C PRO A 2 30.16 -21.45 22.23
N PRO A 3 29.54 -20.26 22.05
CA PRO A 3 28.18 -20.01 22.48
C PRO A 3 27.20 -20.50 21.43
N ASP A 4 26.37 -21.46 21.85
CA ASP A 4 25.19 -21.95 21.20
C ASP A 4 24.06 -20.90 21.16
N SER A 5 23.18 -21.14 20.19
CA SER A 5 21.77 -20.78 20.12
C SER A 5 21.36 -19.60 19.26
N LEU A 6 21.40 -19.81 17.94
CA LEU A 6 20.40 -19.26 17.04
C LEU A 6 19.28 -20.30 16.89
N ARG A 7 18.26 -20.22 17.73
CA ARG A 7 17.00 -20.95 17.51
C ARG A 7 16.22 -20.28 16.38
N LEU A 8 16.34 -20.85 15.20
CA LEU A 8 15.42 -20.67 14.08
C LEU A 8 14.02 -21.10 14.52
N TYR A 9 13.09 -20.17 14.65
CA TYR A 9 11.67 -20.47 14.76
C TYR A 9 11.16 -20.94 13.39
N GLY A 10 11.30 -22.24 13.14
CA GLY A 10 10.65 -22.92 12.04
C GLY A 10 9.16 -23.09 12.33
N PHE A 11 8.30 -22.28 11.75
CA PHE A 11 6.88 -22.56 11.61
C PHE A 11 6.61 -23.16 10.22
N ALA A 12 6.98 -24.43 10.05
CA ALA A 12 6.46 -25.23 8.95
C ALA A 12 4.98 -25.55 9.21
N ARG A 13 4.06 -24.68 8.82
CA ARG A 13 2.64 -25.04 8.68
C ARG A 13 2.45 -25.66 7.28
N LYS A 14 2.50 -26.99 7.21
CA LYS A 14 1.91 -27.75 6.11
C LYS A 14 0.41 -27.43 6.08
N TYR A 15 -0.03 -26.62 5.11
CA TYR A 15 -1.44 -26.50 4.80
C TYR A 15 -1.82 -27.62 3.82
N PRO A 16 -2.76 -28.51 4.19
CA PRO A 16 -3.32 -29.43 3.21
C PRO A 16 -4.10 -28.60 2.19
N ALA A 17 -3.85 -28.82 0.91
CA ALA A 17 -4.68 -28.33 -0.18
C ALA A 17 -6.08 -28.99 -0.04
N LYS A 18 -6.93 -28.45 0.82
CA LYS A 18 -8.33 -28.79 0.83
C LYS A 18 -8.92 -28.05 -0.37
N THR A 19 -9.35 -28.76 -1.36
CA THR A 19 -10.12 -28.22 -2.49
C THR A 19 -11.40 -27.61 -1.89
N MET A 20 -11.32 -26.37 -1.43
CA MET A 20 -12.51 -25.61 -1.06
C MET A 20 -13.23 -25.29 -2.37
N MET A 21 -14.51 -25.64 -2.44
CA MET A 21 -15.36 -25.23 -3.57
C MET A 21 -15.37 -23.68 -3.58
N THR A 22 -14.90 -23.11 -4.68
CA THR A 22 -14.94 -21.66 -4.88
C THR A 22 -16.39 -21.21 -5.05
N THR A 23 -16.69 -20.02 -4.58
CA THR A 23 -18.03 -19.43 -4.79
C THR A 23 -18.13 -18.85 -6.20
N PRO A 24 -19.36 -18.66 -6.73
CA PRO A 24 -19.53 -18.02 -8.03
C PRO A 24 -18.88 -16.63 -8.12
N PHE A 25 -18.81 -15.91 -7.00
CA PHE A 25 -18.14 -14.61 -6.95
C PHE A 25 -16.61 -14.72 -7.04
N GLU A 26 -16.01 -15.69 -6.34
CA GLU A 26 -14.57 -15.95 -6.47
C GLU A 26 -14.19 -16.36 -7.90
N ASP A 27 -15.04 -17.20 -8.53
CA ASP A 27 -14.81 -17.61 -9.93
C ASP A 27 -14.94 -16.43 -10.89
N PHE A 28 -15.88 -15.50 -10.65
CA PHE A 28 -15.97 -14.25 -11.39
C PHE A 28 -14.68 -13.42 -11.21
N LEU A 29 -14.20 -13.23 -9.99
CA LEU A 29 -12.98 -12.45 -9.74
C LEU A 29 -11.73 -13.09 -10.37
N LYS A 30 -11.67 -14.42 -10.46
CA LYS A 30 -10.55 -15.16 -11.09
C LYS A 30 -10.48 -15.00 -12.60
N GLN A 31 -11.59 -14.60 -13.26
CA GLN A 31 -11.59 -14.31 -14.70
C GLN A 31 -10.84 -13.02 -15.05
N HIS A 32 -10.57 -12.17 -14.04
CA HIS A 32 -9.87 -10.90 -14.22
C HIS A 32 -8.40 -11.03 -13.85
N ASP A 33 -7.53 -10.89 -14.85
CA ASP A 33 -6.08 -10.81 -14.70
C ASP A 33 -5.62 -9.41 -14.21
N GLU A 34 -4.32 -9.22 -14.07
CA GLU A 34 -3.75 -7.97 -13.59
C GLU A 34 -4.03 -6.78 -14.54
N GLU A 35 -4.05 -7.04 -15.85
CA GLU A 35 -4.38 -6.01 -16.84
C GLU A 35 -5.85 -5.56 -16.73
N SER A 36 -6.77 -6.50 -16.59
CA SER A 36 -8.19 -6.23 -16.34
C SER A 36 -8.42 -5.42 -15.06
N TRP A 37 -7.69 -5.75 -13.99
CA TRP A 37 -7.74 -5.00 -12.74
C TRP A 37 -7.16 -3.58 -12.90
N SER A 38 -6.06 -3.42 -13.61
CA SER A 38 -5.46 -2.11 -13.91
C SER A 38 -6.41 -1.22 -14.71
N ALA A 39 -7.05 -1.78 -15.76
CA ALA A 39 -8.07 -1.08 -16.55
C ALA A 39 -9.29 -0.69 -15.71
N THR A 40 -9.75 -1.61 -14.83
CA THR A 40 -10.83 -1.34 -13.89
C THR A 40 -10.47 -0.20 -12.94
N LEU A 41 -9.29 -0.24 -12.33
CA LEU A 41 -8.82 0.82 -11.44
C LEU A 41 -8.77 2.17 -12.17
N THR A 42 -8.21 2.21 -13.39
CA THR A 42 -8.16 3.42 -14.22
C THR A 42 -9.56 4.01 -14.45
N THR A 43 -10.55 3.16 -14.68
CA THR A 43 -11.96 3.57 -14.84
C THR A 43 -12.52 4.17 -13.56
N LEU A 44 -12.22 3.55 -12.40
CA LEU A 44 -12.74 3.98 -11.10
C LEU A 44 -12.08 5.25 -10.57
N LEU A 45 -10.82 5.54 -10.93
CA LEU A 45 -10.03 6.64 -10.34
C LEU A 45 -10.74 8.01 -10.42
N ARG A 46 -11.51 8.26 -11.45
CA ARG A 46 -12.26 9.53 -11.61
C ARG A 46 -13.41 9.64 -10.61
N SER A 47 -13.96 8.52 -10.18
CA SER A 47 -15.07 8.44 -9.23
C SER A 47 -14.60 8.29 -7.78
N ILE A 48 -13.33 7.94 -7.55
CA ILE A 48 -12.74 7.88 -6.21
C ILE A 48 -12.48 9.30 -5.71
N HIS A 49 -12.90 9.59 -4.48
CA HIS A 49 -12.64 10.88 -3.84
C HIS A 49 -11.13 11.18 -3.80
N GLU A 50 -10.77 12.43 -4.01
CA GLU A 50 -9.36 12.88 -4.07
C GLU A 50 -8.51 12.38 -2.88
N VAL A 51 -9.10 12.36 -1.69
CA VAL A 51 -8.42 11.91 -0.45
C VAL A 51 -7.90 10.47 -0.55
N ASP A 52 -8.55 9.60 -1.33
CA ASP A 52 -8.19 8.18 -1.47
C ASP A 52 -7.68 7.79 -2.86
N ARG A 53 -7.67 8.71 -3.81
CA ARG A 53 -7.27 8.39 -5.20
C ARG A 53 -5.84 7.85 -5.29
N ASN A 54 -4.89 8.54 -4.69
CA ASN A 54 -3.50 8.07 -4.64
C ASN A 54 -3.35 6.85 -3.72
N ALA A 55 -4.00 6.87 -2.56
CA ALA A 55 -3.94 5.78 -1.60
C ALA A 55 -4.43 4.45 -2.19
N THR A 56 -5.51 4.47 -2.98
CA THR A 56 -6.02 3.28 -3.66
C THR A 56 -4.99 2.72 -4.65
N GLN A 57 -4.40 3.56 -5.51
CA GLN A 57 -3.36 3.13 -6.46
C GLN A 57 -2.13 2.54 -5.75
N ILE A 58 -1.70 3.19 -4.67
CA ILE A 58 -0.57 2.72 -3.85
C ILE A 58 -0.89 1.36 -3.23
N TRP A 59 -2.11 1.15 -2.74
CA TRP A 59 -2.50 -0.14 -2.17
C TRP A 59 -2.41 -1.27 -3.22
N PHE A 60 -2.88 -1.06 -4.45
CA PHE A 60 -2.75 -2.05 -5.53
C PHE A 60 -1.28 -2.33 -5.88
N SER A 61 -0.39 -1.35 -5.72
CA SER A 61 1.05 -1.55 -5.86
C SER A 61 1.66 -2.34 -4.69
N PHE A 62 1.08 -2.26 -3.49
CA PHE A 62 1.53 -3.03 -2.33
C PHE A 62 1.11 -4.50 -2.39
N TYR A 63 0.01 -4.80 -3.08
CA TYR A 63 -0.53 -6.16 -3.21
C TYR A 63 -0.81 -6.52 -4.67
N PRO A 64 0.23 -6.53 -5.54
CA PRO A 64 0.05 -6.83 -6.95
C PRO A 64 -0.39 -8.29 -7.14
N LEU A 65 -1.39 -8.48 -8.01
CA LEU A 65 -1.95 -9.81 -8.29
C LEU A 65 -0.88 -10.76 -8.86
N SER A 66 0.05 -10.24 -9.66
CA SER A 66 1.16 -11.01 -10.22
C SER A 66 2.08 -11.62 -9.17
N LEU A 67 2.39 -10.91 -8.08
CA LEU A 67 3.18 -11.47 -6.99
C LEU A 67 2.39 -12.56 -6.24
N PHE A 68 1.11 -12.31 -5.96
CA PHE A 68 0.24 -13.30 -5.34
C PHE A 68 0.20 -14.58 -6.18
N LEU A 69 -0.08 -14.49 -7.49
CA LEU A 69 -0.14 -15.65 -8.38
C LEU A 69 1.20 -16.37 -8.51
N ALA A 70 2.31 -15.62 -8.52
CA ALA A 70 3.63 -16.22 -8.56
C ALA A 70 3.92 -17.11 -7.33
N LEU A 71 3.52 -16.64 -6.14
CA LEU A 71 3.68 -17.40 -4.90
C LEU A 71 2.66 -18.55 -4.79
N GLU A 72 1.41 -18.34 -5.23
CA GLU A 72 0.35 -19.34 -5.21
C GLU A 72 0.68 -20.55 -6.11
N HIS A 73 1.27 -20.30 -7.29
CA HIS A 73 1.61 -21.33 -8.28
C HIS A 73 3.02 -21.89 -8.14
N ALA A 74 3.80 -21.44 -7.16
CA ALA A 74 5.14 -21.96 -6.94
C ALA A 74 5.06 -23.34 -6.25
N ASP A 75 5.87 -24.29 -6.70
CA ASP A 75 6.03 -25.59 -6.03
C ASP A 75 6.54 -25.40 -4.59
N ASP A 76 7.41 -24.41 -4.38
CA ASP A 76 7.91 -23.99 -3.08
C ASP A 76 7.88 -22.47 -2.97
N PRO A 77 6.78 -21.90 -2.41
CA PRO A 77 6.64 -20.46 -2.21
C PRO A 77 7.71 -19.84 -1.32
N GLU A 78 8.24 -20.58 -0.33
CA GLU A 78 9.27 -20.07 0.59
C GLU A 78 10.60 -19.88 -0.16
N THR A 79 11.02 -20.86 -0.95
CA THR A 79 12.19 -20.73 -1.82
C THR A 79 12.02 -19.59 -2.82
N LEU A 80 10.84 -19.44 -3.41
CA LEU A 80 10.57 -18.30 -4.31
C LEU A 80 10.67 -16.97 -3.58
N ALA A 81 10.07 -16.83 -2.40
CA ALA A 81 10.13 -15.62 -1.59
C ALA A 81 11.58 -15.24 -1.25
N GLN A 82 12.42 -16.21 -0.88
CA GLN A 82 13.85 -15.99 -0.63
C GLN A 82 14.59 -15.52 -1.90
N ARG A 83 14.32 -16.12 -3.05
CA ARG A 83 14.91 -15.70 -4.35
C ARG A 83 14.51 -14.28 -4.75
N LEU A 84 13.30 -13.87 -4.40
CA LEU A 84 12.77 -12.52 -4.63
C LEU A 84 13.17 -11.54 -3.53
N LEU A 85 13.95 -11.97 -2.54
CA LEU A 85 14.37 -11.18 -1.38
C LEU A 85 13.16 -10.53 -0.66
N LEU A 86 12.02 -11.25 -0.58
CA LEU A 86 10.84 -10.75 0.08
C LEU A 86 11.05 -10.69 1.58
N GLN A 87 10.81 -9.51 2.16
CA GLN A 87 10.88 -9.26 3.59
C GLN A 87 9.62 -8.55 4.06
N GLY A 88 9.21 -8.80 5.30
CA GLY A 88 8.02 -8.19 5.89
C GLY A 88 6.73 -8.94 5.58
N LYS A 89 5.61 -8.22 5.52
CA LYS A 89 4.26 -8.80 5.42
C LYS A 89 3.76 -8.73 3.97
N TYR A 90 4.25 -9.59 3.11
CA TYR A 90 3.86 -9.65 1.69
C TYR A 90 2.62 -10.51 1.40
N TYR A 91 2.14 -11.31 2.36
CA TYR A 91 0.86 -12.02 2.24
C TYR A 91 -0.30 -11.18 2.75
N LEU A 92 -1.24 -10.84 1.86
CA LEU A 92 -2.42 -10.04 2.20
C LEU A 92 -3.31 -10.72 3.25
N LYS A 93 -3.34 -12.05 3.27
CA LYS A 93 -4.16 -12.82 4.22
C LYS A 93 -3.82 -12.54 5.70
N ASP A 94 -2.59 -12.11 5.98
CA ASP A 94 -2.16 -11.77 7.34
C ASP A 94 -2.53 -10.32 7.74
N GLN A 95 -3.12 -9.56 6.80
CA GLN A 95 -3.37 -8.14 6.94
C GLN A 95 -4.73 -7.70 6.36
N ILE A 96 -5.74 -8.59 6.37
CA ILE A 96 -7.04 -8.31 5.74
C ILE A 96 -7.65 -7.00 6.23
N ASP A 97 -7.63 -6.74 7.54
CA ASP A 97 -8.19 -5.52 8.13
C ASP A 97 -7.18 -4.36 8.26
N SER A 98 -5.88 -4.64 8.16
CA SER A 98 -4.83 -3.64 8.41
C SER A 98 -4.11 -3.13 7.17
N SER A 99 -4.25 -3.82 6.03
CA SER A 99 -3.53 -3.48 4.80
C SER A 99 -3.84 -2.10 4.22
N HIS A 100 -4.97 -1.53 4.57
CA HIS A 100 -5.54 -0.31 4.00
C HIS A 100 -5.80 0.80 5.05
N THR A 101 -5.11 0.76 6.20
CA THR A 101 -5.29 1.75 7.29
C THR A 101 -4.94 3.17 6.88
N PHE A 102 -4.11 3.35 5.87
CA PHE A 102 -3.73 4.66 5.33
C PHE A 102 -4.75 5.26 4.34
N LEU A 103 -5.81 4.52 3.97
CA LEU A 103 -6.93 5.08 3.22
C LEU A 103 -7.88 5.83 4.15
N TYR A 104 -8.41 6.95 3.67
CA TYR A 104 -9.52 7.62 4.36
C TYR A 104 -10.73 6.69 4.49
N GLY A 105 -11.06 5.94 3.45
CA GLY A 105 -12.16 4.98 3.39
C GLY A 105 -12.06 3.84 4.40
N HIS A 106 -10.90 3.60 5.03
CA HIS A 106 -10.76 2.59 6.09
C HIS A 106 -11.72 2.82 7.28
N ARG A 107 -12.18 4.05 7.48
CA ARG A 107 -13.21 4.41 8.48
C ARG A 107 -14.51 3.67 8.29
N TYR A 108 -14.82 3.30 7.07
CA TYR A 108 -16.05 2.62 6.62
C TYR A 108 -15.83 1.13 6.35
N TRP A 109 -14.69 0.60 6.81
CA TRP A 109 -14.33 -0.80 6.53
C TRP A 109 -15.37 -1.81 7.02
N PRO A 110 -15.96 -1.70 8.24
CA PRO A 110 -16.99 -2.64 8.70
C PRO A 110 -18.22 -2.68 7.78
N GLU A 111 -18.71 -1.51 7.35
CA GLU A 111 -19.86 -1.39 6.47
C GLU A 111 -19.56 -1.94 5.07
N VAL A 112 -18.40 -1.57 4.51
CA VAL A 112 -17.95 -2.07 3.21
C VAL A 112 -17.76 -3.58 3.25
N LYS A 113 -17.08 -4.10 4.28
CA LYS A 113 -16.84 -5.53 4.46
C LYS A 113 -18.14 -6.32 4.53
N ALA A 114 -19.09 -5.87 5.36
CA ALA A 114 -20.39 -6.52 5.50
C ALA A 114 -21.18 -6.52 4.18
N ALA A 115 -21.19 -5.40 3.46
CA ALA A 115 -21.87 -5.28 2.17
C ALA A 115 -21.23 -6.19 1.10
N VAL A 116 -19.90 -6.23 1.04
CA VAL A 116 -19.16 -7.09 0.09
C VAL A 116 -19.39 -8.57 0.41
N GLN A 117 -19.37 -8.98 1.69
CA GLN A 117 -19.69 -10.35 2.10
C GLN A 117 -21.09 -10.77 1.67
N LYS A 118 -22.08 -9.91 1.94
CA LYS A 118 -23.47 -10.14 1.51
C LYS A 118 -23.55 -10.26 -0.01
N TYR A 119 -22.96 -9.31 -0.72
CA TYR A 119 -22.91 -9.31 -2.18
C TYR A 119 -22.29 -10.59 -2.74
N ALA A 120 -21.15 -11.02 -2.20
CA ALA A 120 -20.45 -12.22 -2.64
C ALA A 120 -21.26 -13.51 -2.44
N ARG A 121 -22.04 -13.61 -1.36
CA ARG A 121 -22.92 -14.75 -1.07
C ARG A 121 -24.15 -14.79 -2.00
N GLU A 122 -24.70 -13.62 -2.35
CA GLU A 122 -25.88 -13.47 -3.19
C GLU A 122 -25.54 -13.36 -4.68
N PHE A 123 -24.25 -13.41 -5.02
CA PHE A 123 -23.76 -13.22 -6.38
C PHE A 123 -24.28 -14.29 -7.33
N SER A 124 -24.86 -13.83 -8.44
CA SER A 124 -25.27 -14.70 -9.55
C SER A 124 -24.58 -14.25 -10.83
N ALA A 125 -23.95 -15.18 -11.51
CA ALA A 125 -23.21 -14.96 -12.76
C ALA A 125 -24.10 -14.49 -13.95
N SER A 126 -25.40 -14.38 -13.75
CA SER A 126 -26.36 -13.92 -14.79
C SER A 126 -26.29 -12.42 -15.11
N PHE A 127 -25.48 -11.65 -14.38
CA PHE A 127 -25.31 -10.20 -14.62
C PHE A 127 -24.17 -9.93 -15.59
N ASN A 128 -24.51 -9.46 -16.76
CA ASN A 128 -23.53 -8.99 -17.77
C ASN A 128 -22.97 -7.60 -17.39
N ARG A 129 -22.30 -7.50 -16.23
CA ARG A 129 -21.72 -6.27 -15.70
C ARG A 129 -20.20 -6.39 -15.62
N THR A 130 -19.51 -5.29 -15.92
CA THR A 130 -18.04 -5.23 -15.76
C THR A 130 -17.64 -5.29 -14.29
N LEU A 131 -16.38 -5.57 -14.02
CA LEU A 131 -15.83 -5.54 -12.65
C LEU A 131 -16.00 -4.14 -12.03
N ALA A 132 -15.80 -3.08 -12.81
CA ALA A 132 -16.04 -1.69 -12.35
C ALA A 132 -17.49 -1.46 -11.93
N ASP A 133 -18.47 -1.92 -12.75
CA ASP A 133 -19.89 -1.78 -12.43
C ASP A 133 -20.28 -2.52 -11.14
N GLN A 134 -19.69 -3.69 -10.91
CA GLN A 134 -19.92 -4.46 -9.67
C GLN A 134 -19.40 -3.70 -8.45
N ILE A 135 -18.18 -3.16 -8.53
CA ILE A 135 -17.58 -2.36 -7.46
C ILE A 135 -18.42 -1.12 -7.18
N LEU A 136 -18.83 -0.38 -8.22
CA LEU A 136 -19.65 0.83 -8.09
C LEU A 136 -21.03 0.49 -7.49
N ALA A 137 -21.67 -0.61 -7.88
CA ALA A 137 -22.95 -1.01 -7.34
C ALA A 137 -22.89 -1.28 -5.83
N VAL A 138 -21.84 -1.96 -5.35
CA VAL A 138 -21.64 -2.20 -3.91
C VAL A 138 -21.31 -0.91 -3.18
N ALA A 139 -20.41 -0.08 -3.72
CA ALA A 139 -20.04 1.22 -3.14
C ALA A 139 -21.30 2.12 -2.97
N LYS A 140 -22.12 2.21 -4.00
CA LYS A 140 -23.39 2.95 -3.96
C LYS A 140 -24.34 2.43 -2.88
N HIS A 141 -24.43 1.10 -2.74
CA HIS A 141 -25.27 0.48 -1.69
C HIS A 141 -24.77 0.88 -0.28
N VAL A 142 -23.46 0.78 -0.03
CA VAL A 142 -22.82 1.19 1.24
C VAL A 142 -23.09 2.67 1.51
N ALA A 143 -22.83 3.52 0.52
CA ALA A 143 -23.02 4.98 0.64
C ALA A 143 -24.47 5.34 0.99
N GLY A 144 -25.44 4.69 0.36
CA GLY A 144 -26.86 4.88 0.65
C GLY A 144 -27.25 4.46 2.07
N GLN A 145 -26.72 3.34 2.56
CA GLN A 145 -26.99 2.86 3.92
C GLN A 145 -26.33 3.74 4.99
N ALA A 146 -25.07 4.12 4.78
CA ALA A 146 -24.30 4.92 5.73
C ALA A 146 -24.54 6.45 5.60
N LYS A 147 -25.33 6.88 4.60
CA LYS A 147 -25.63 8.30 4.29
C LYS A 147 -24.37 9.15 4.09
N LEU A 148 -23.44 8.64 3.29
CA LEU A 148 -22.17 9.31 2.98
C LEU A 148 -21.96 9.44 1.47
N ASP A 149 -20.95 10.19 1.08
CA ASP A 149 -20.56 10.33 -0.32
C ASP A 149 -20.00 9.00 -0.85
N GLU A 150 -20.58 8.52 -1.97
CA GLU A 150 -20.18 7.30 -2.65
C GLU A 150 -18.69 7.29 -3.00
N ALA A 151 -18.16 8.44 -3.40
CA ALA A 151 -16.75 8.59 -3.78
C ALA A 151 -15.76 8.17 -2.67
N LEU A 152 -16.17 8.27 -1.39
CA LEU A 152 -15.35 7.91 -0.22
C LEU A 152 -15.23 6.39 -0.01
N VAL A 153 -16.09 5.58 -0.62
CA VAL A 153 -16.10 4.13 -0.40
C VAL A 153 -15.77 3.32 -1.65
N ILE A 154 -15.66 3.94 -2.84
CA ILE A 154 -15.30 3.23 -4.08
C ILE A 154 -13.93 2.57 -3.96
N GLY A 155 -12.90 3.31 -3.54
CA GLY A 155 -11.53 2.80 -3.43
C GLY A 155 -11.43 1.60 -2.47
N ILE A 156 -11.99 1.73 -1.26
CA ILE A 156 -11.96 0.66 -0.27
C ILE A 156 -12.84 -0.55 -0.68
N THR A 157 -13.89 -0.35 -1.48
CA THR A 157 -14.69 -1.44 -2.06
C THR A 157 -13.89 -2.21 -3.12
N ALA A 158 -13.13 -1.50 -3.98
CA ALA A 158 -12.23 -2.14 -4.95
C ALA A 158 -11.15 -2.98 -4.23
N ILE A 159 -10.60 -2.46 -3.15
CA ILE A 159 -9.66 -3.18 -2.28
C ILE A 159 -10.29 -4.42 -1.67
N ALA A 160 -11.52 -4.35 -1.18
CA ALA A 160 -12.23 -5.50 -0.63
C ALA A 160 -12.42 -6.62 -1.67
N PHE A 161 -12.76 -6.28 -2.90
CA PHE A 161 -12.89 -7.23 -4.02
C PHE A 161 -11.55 -7.90 -4.34
N MET A 162 -10.46 -7.11 -4.47
CA MET A 162 -9.11 -7.66 -4.69
C MET A 162 -8.64 -8.49 -3.48
N THR A 163 -9.03 -8.13 -2.27
CA THR A 163 -8.73 -8.93 -1.07
C THR A 163 -9.37 -10.31 -1.19
N ILE A 164 -10.68 -10.41 -1.52
CA ILE A 164 -11.34 -11.71 -1.75
C ILE A 164 -10.64 -12.48 -2.88
N ARG A 165 -10.24 -11.80 -3.97
CA ARG A 165 -9.51 -12.43 -5.08
C ARG A 165 -8.22 -13.12 -4.64
N GLN A 166 -7.51 -12.54 -3.66
CA GLN A 166 -6.23 -13.08 -3.19
C GLN A 166 -6.36 -14.04 -2.00
N VAL A 167 -7.27 -13.77 -1.06
CA VAL A 167 -7.34 -14.56 0.18
C VAL A 167 -8.50 -15.56 0.21
N GLY A 168 -9.47 -15.43 -0.69
CA GLY A 168 -10.71 -16.17 -0.71
C GLY A 168 -11.79 -15.61 0.22
N LEU A 169 -13.06 -15.91 -0.09
CA LEU A 169 -14.21 -15.40 0.65
C LEU A 169 -14.21 -15.88 2.11
N ALA A 170 -13.86 -17.14 2.35
CA ALA A 170 -13.86 -17.72 3.69
C ALA A 170 -12.85 -17.02 4.63
N ALA A 171 -11.64 -16.70 4.15
CA ALA A 171 -10.65 -15.98 4.95
C ALA A 171 -11.06 -14.51 5.15
N PHE A 172 -11.62 -13.89 4.12
CA PHE A 172 -12.15 -12.52 4.20
C PHE A 172 -13.28 -12.43 5.25
N GLU A 173 -14.20 -13.39 5.28
CA GLU A 173 -15.29 -13.45 6.28
C GLU A 173 -14.77 -13.68 7.70
N ALA A 174 -13.76 -14.52 7.86
CA ALA A 174 -13.18 -14.84 9.17
C ALA A 174 -12.43 -13.67 9.81
N ALA A 175 -11.97 -12.69 9.03
CA ALA A 175 -11.33 -11.50 9.56
C ALA A 175 -12.33 -10.66 10.39
N PRO A 176 -11.92 -10.04 11.52
CA PRO A 176 -12.82 -9.32 12.42
C PRO A 176 -13.54 -8.11 11.81
N GLY A 177 -13.00 -7.46 10.79
CA GLY A 177 -13.53 -6.23 10.19
C GLY A 177 -13.29 -5.00 11.08
N GLN A 178 -12.11 -4.93 11.72
CA GLN A 178 -11.79 -3.87 12.67
C GLN A 178 -11.31 -2.59 11.98
N VAL A 179 -11.71 -1.44 12.53
CA VAL A 179 -11.13 -0.14 12.18
C VAL A 179 -9.97 0.16 13.14
N LEU A 180 -8.76 0.26 12.56
CA LEU A 180 -7.52 0.47 13.29
C LEU A 180 -7.07 1.95 13.20
N ILE A 181 -7.95 2.87 13.54
CA ILE A 181 -7.70 4.31 13.55
C ILE A 181 -8.07 4.86 14.91
N ASP A 182 -7.20 5.70 15.48
CA ASP A 182 -7.53 6.45 16.70
C ASP A 182 -8.77 7.33 16.50
N LYS A 183 -9.62 7.46 17.53
CA LYS A 183 -10.88 8.23 17.49
C LYS A 183 -10.70 9.69 17.05
N LYS A 184 -9.57 10.30 17.38
CA LYS A 184 -9.24 11.68 16.99
C LYS A 184 -9.06 11.77 15.47
N HIS A 185 -8.29 10.84 14.90
CA HIS A 185 -8.03 10.79 13.45
C HIS A 185 -9.26 10.33 12.66
N ALA A 186 -10.04 9.40 13.21
CA ALA A 186 -11.27 8.93 12.59
C ALA A 186 -12.32 10.03 12.37
N ARG A 187 -12.30 11.11 13.18
CA ARG A 187 -13.24 12.24 13.09
C ARG A 187 -12.86 13.31 12.08
N LYS A 188 -11.64 13.27 11.53
CA LYS A 188 -11.21 14.25 10.52
C LYS A 188 -12.06 14.10 9.25
N SER A 189 -12.49 15.24 8.70
CA SER A 189 -13.15 15.27 7.40
C SER A 189 -12.14 15.02 6.26
N PRO A 190 -12.60 14.62 5.04
CA PRO A 190 -11.72 14.49 3.87
C PRO A 190 -10.96 15.80 3.56
N ALA A 191 -11.64 16.93 3.68
CA ALA A 191 -11.04 18.25 3.44
C ALA A 191 -9.95 18.60 4.45
N GLU A 192 -10.09 18.16 5.72
CA GLU A 192 -9.04 18.34 6.72
C GLU A 192 -7.81 17.50 6.41
N VAL A 193 -7.98 16.24 6.01
CA VAL A 193 -6.86 15.37 5.62
C VAL A 193 -6.15 15.92 4.39
N LEU A 194 -6.89 16.32 3.35
CA LEU A 194 -6.30 16.94 2.15
C LEU A 194 -5.54 18.23 2.49
N ARG A 195 -6.09 19.08 3.35
CA ARG A 195 -5.43 20.30 3.81
C ARG A 195 -4.15 19.98 4.57
N GLU A 196 -4.14 18.98 5.46
CA GLU A 196 -2.95 18.53 6.17
C GLU A 196 -1.86 18.03 5.20
N ARG A 197 -2.22 17.29 4.16
CA ARG A 197 -1.30 16.85 3.10
C ARG A 197 -0.75 18.03 2.28
N ALA A 198 -1.55 19.09 2.09
CA ALA A 198 -1.17 20.26 1.33
C ALA A 198 -0.38 21.28 2.17
N VAL A 199 -0.42 21.20 3.52
CA VAL A 199 0.29 22.14 4.39
C VAL A 199 1.75 22.17 4.02
N ASP A 200 2.17 23.31 3.52
CA ASP A 200 3.57 23.67 3.43
C ASP A 200 3.95 24.23 4.80
N ASP A 201 4.64 23.44 5.62
CA ASP A 201 5.18 23.88 6.90
C ASP A 201 6.43 24.75 6.73
N SER A 202 6.55 25.36 5.55
CA SER A 202 7.50 26.39 5.27
C SER A 202 7.18 27.57 6.18
N GLN A 203 7.55 27.45 7.46
CA GLN A 203 8.01 28.56 8.25
C GLN A 203 7.08 29.80 8.29
N GLY A 204 6.85 30.32 9.48
CA GLY A 204 6.10 31.54 9.71
C GLY A 204 6.59 32.71 8.84
N PHE A 205 5.81 33.79 8.88
CA PHE A 205 5.87 35.01 8.06
C PHE A 205 7.26 35.62 7.78
N LEU A 206 8.32 35.23 8.50
CA LEU A 206 9.70 35.69 8.30
C LEU A 206 10.63 34.66 7.62
N SER A 207 10.10 33.58 7.08
CA SER A 207 10.91 32.49 6.53
C SER A 207 11.60 32.80 5.21
N PHE A 208 11.14 33.83 4.48
CA PHE A 208 11.78 34.29 3.27
C PHE A 208 13.20 34.88 3.53
N LEU A 209 13.50 35.23 4.78
CA LEU A 209 14.81 35.74 5.20
C LEU A 209 15.82 34.66 5.58
N LYS A 210 15.38 33.39 5.72
CA LYS A 210 16.25 32.25 6.08
C LYS A 210 16.39 31.29 4.89
N THR A 211 17.40 31.48 4.08
CA THR A 211 17.68 30.64 2.89
C THR A 211 18.41 29.34 3.24
N ILE A 212 19.01 29.21 4.43
CA ILE A 212 20.05 28.18 4.68
C ILE A 212 19.53 27.00 5.52
N ASP A 213 18.46 27.13 6.31
CA ASP A 213 18.01 26.07 7.23
C ASP A 213 16.53 25.71 7.05
N LYS A 214 16.04 25.58 5.82
CA LYS A 214 14.67 25.13 5.60
C LYS A 214 14.55 23.66 5.96
N LYS A 215 13.65 23.35 6.89
CA LYS A 215 13.30 21.98 7.28
C LYS A 215 11.86 21.68 6.90
N TRP A 216 11.63 20.48 6.36
CA TRP A 216 10.32 20.00 5.93
C TRP A 216 9.85 18.85 6.79
N THR A 217 8.57 18.73 6.97
CA THR A 217 7.96 17.58 7.65
C THR A 217 7.61 16.50 6.65
N VAL A 218 8.01 15.27 6.94
CA VAL A 218 7.53 14.07 6.27
C VAL A 218 6.58 13.35 7.21
N THR A 219 5.32 13.21 6.80
CA THR A 219 4.33 12.39 7.51
C THR A 219 4.37 10.99 6.91
N TYR A 220 4.68 9.97 7.71
CA TYR A 220 4.71 8.56 7.29
C TYR A 220 3.56 7.73 7.87
N ASP A 221 2.80 8.29 8.80
CA ASP A 221 1.53 7.75 9.30
C ASP A 221 0.60 8.90 9.65
N GLU A 222 -0.46 9.08 8.86
CA GLU A 222 -1.45 10.15 9.05
C GLU A 222 -2.39 9.90 10.24
N ASN A 223 -2.39 8.69 10.79
CA ASN A 223 -3.22 8.27 11.92
C ASN A 223 -2.47 8.26 13.25
N ASP A 224 -1.20 8.69 13.26
CA ASP A 224 -0.35 8.81 14.45
C ASP A 224 0.23 10.23 14.54
N ASP A 225 -0.04 10.94 15.64
CA ASP A 225 0.52 12.29 15.87
C ASP A 225 2.06 12.29 15.84
N GLY A 226 2.68 11.19 16.27
CA GLY A 226 4.13 10.96 16.20
C GLY A 226 4.60 10.34 14.88
N GLY A 227 3.70 10.13 13.91
CA GLY A 227 4.00 9.55 12.60
C GLY A 227 4.72 10.50 11.64
N LYS A 228 5.69 11.30 12.14
CA LYS A 228 6.34 12.38 11.40
C LYS A 228 7.82 12.48 11.76
N TYR A 229 8.64 12.84 10.79
CA TYR A 229 10.03 13.28 11.03
C TYR A 229 10.35 14.53 10.22
N ARG A 230 11.48 15.17 10.51
CA ARG A 230 11.94 16.36 9.80
C ARG A 230 13.19 16.07 9.00
N LEU A 231 13.31 16.74 7.85
CA LEU A 231 14.51 16.69 7.02
C LEU A 231 14.88 18.09 6.49
N ASN A 232 16.12 18.26 6.08
CA ASN A 232 16.58 19.50 5.48
C ASN A 232 16.13 19.61 4.01
N HIS A 233 16.06 20.85 3.52
CA HIS A 233 15.74 21.12 2.12
C HIS A 233 16.73 20.37 1.18
N LEU A 234 16.19 19.70 0.16
CA LEU A 234 16.94 18.84 -0.78
C LEU A 234 17.59 17.59 -0.16
N GLN A 235 17.32 17.28 1.09
CA GLN A 235 17.73 16.02 1.68
C GLN A 235 16.82 14.89 1.17
N ASP A 236 17.36 13.70 0.95
CA ASP A 236 16.53 12.54 0.59
C ASP A 236 15.73 12.02 1.78
N LEU A 237 14.56 11.42 1.49
CA LEU A 237 13.61 10.95 2.51
C LEU A 237 14.24 9.93 3.47
N ALA A 238 15.09 9.04 2.96
CA ALA A 238 15.72 7.98 3.75
C ALA A 238 16.77 8.54 4.73
N TRP A 239 17.47 9.60 4.33
CA TRP A 239 18.44 10.24 5.21
C TRP A 239 17.76 10.97 6.36
N GLY A 240 16.73 11.76 6.05
CA GLY A 240 15.93 12.41 7.09
C GLY A 240 15.27 11.40 8.05
N ALA A 241 14.75 10.30 7.52
CA ALA A 241 14.18 9.23 8.34
C ALA A 241 15.23 8.62 9.30
N ALA A 242 16.48 8.46 8.88
CA ALA A 242 17.54 7.89 9.70
C ALA A 242 17.98 8.79 10.87
N GLU A 243 17.64 10.07 10.85
CA GLU A 243 17.85 10.98 11.98
C GLU A 243 16.80 10.86 13.08
N ASP A 244 15.66 10.22 12.78
CA ASP A 244 14.57 10.04 13.75
C ASP A 244 14.91 8.95 14.78
N ARG A 245 15.08 9.39 16.02
CA ARG A 245 15.35 8.54 17.21
C ARG A 245 14.15 8.50 18.18
N SER A 246 12.97 8.88 17.73
CA SER A 246 11.78 9.00 18.60
C SER A 246 11.27 7.66 19.12
N ARG A 247 11.59 6.54 18.43
CA ARG A 247 11.10 5.19 18.76
C ARG A 247 12.19 4.14 18.57
N ASN A 248 11.96 2.95 19.14
CA ASN A 248 12.72 1.76 18.78
C ASN A 248 12.12 1.13 17.51
N TRP A 249 12.66 1.53 16.37
CA TRP A 249 12.12 1.16 15.06
C TRP A 249 12.17 -0.33 14.78
N ARG A 250 13.21 -1.04 15.27
CA ARG A 250 13.36 -2.50 15.08
C ARG A 250 12.32 -3.32 15.83
N GLU A 251 11.83 -2.83 16.97
CA GLU A 251 10.74 -3.50 17.70
C GLU A 251 9.40 -3.39 16.97
N LEU A 252 9.18 -2.28 16.27
CA LEU A 252 7.97 -2.07 15.47
C LEU A 252 7.99 -2.87 14.16
N ASP A 253 9.15 -2.93 13.50
CA ASP A 253 9.36 -3.67 12.25
C ASP A 253 10.85 -3.99 12.11
N PRO A 254 11.24 -5.29 12.08
CA PRO A 254 12.66 -5.71 11.99
C PRO A 254 13.42 -5.11 10.80
N ARG A 255 12.72 -4.72 9.73
CA ARG A 255 13.30 -4.07 8.53
C ARG A 255 13.75 -2.63 8.80
N ARG A 256 13.21 -1.97 9.83
CA ARG A 256 13.47 -0.57 10.19
C ARG A 256 14.70 -0.47 11.09
N VAL A 257 15.87 -0.40 10.49
CA VAL A 257 17.15 -0.43 11.23
C VAL A 257 17.53 0.95 11.78
N GLU A 258 17.40 2.00 10.97
CA GLU A 258 17.90 3.33 11.30
C GLU A 258 16.80 4.37 11.55
N GLY A 259 15.55 4.11 11.17
CA GLY A 259 14.45 5.05 11.27
C GLY A 259 13.14 4.42 10.78
N PRO A 260 12.08 5.22 10.57
CA PRO A 260 10.77 4.71 10.16
C PRO A 260 10.79 4.01 8.80
N ILE A 261 11.67 4.37 7.88
CA ILE A 261 11.76 3.79 6.53
C ILE A 261 12.80 2.67 6.53
N PRO A 262 12.48 1.45 6.04
CA PRO A 262 13.49 0.41 5.81
C PRO A 262 14.54 0.87 4.81
N VAL A 263 15.82 0.84 5.16
CA VAL A 263 16.95 1.28 4.29
C VAL A 263 18.14 0.37 4.50
N GLU A 264 18.75 -0.11 3.39
CA GLU A 264 19.98 -0.89 3.43
C GLU A 264 21.13 -0.21 2.67
N CYS A 265 20.92 0.16 1.39
CA CYS A 265 22.03 0.52 0.50
C CYS A 265 22.18 2.02 0.22
N ARG A 266 21.19 2.86 0.43
CA ARG A 266 21.12 4.30 0.12
C ARG A 266 21.51 4.70 -1.30
N SER A 267 21.63 3.74 -2.22
CA SER A 267 22.17 3.93 -3.59
C SER A 267 21.25 3.39 -4.68
N ALA A 268 19.96 3.21 -4.39
CA ALA A 268 18.98 2.60 -5.28
C ALA A 268 19.38 1.19 -5.80
N SER A 269 20.06 0.38 -4.97
CA SER A 269 20.57 -0.94 -5.42
C SER A 269 19.77 -2.11 -4.87
N CYS A 270 19.14 -1.99 -3.69
CA CYS A 270 18.52 -3.11 -2.96
C CYS A 270 16.99 -3.15 -3.05
N GLY A 271 16.30 -2.01 -3.29
CA GLY A 271 14.83 -1.98 -3.34
C GLY A 271 14.13 -1.98 -1.98
N THR A 272 14.85 -1.82 -0.85
CA THR A 272 14.23 -1.86 0.49
C THR A 272 13.50 -0.59 0.87
N CYS A 273 13.93 0.57 0.36
CA CYS A 273 13.45 1.89 0.77
C CYS A 273 12.32 2.48 -0.09
N TRP A 274 11.54 1.64 -0.77
CA TRP A 274 10.42 2.17 -1.54
C TRP A 274 9.30 2.65 -0.63
N VAL A 275 8.59 3.70 -1.07
CA VAL A 275 7.48 4.32 -0.35
C VAL A 275 6.39 4.73 -1.32
N GLY A 276 5.13 4.76 -0.86
CA GLY A 276 4.02 5.38 -1.58
C GLY A 276 3.90 6.86 -1.21
N VAL A 277 3.60 7.73 -2.17
CA VAL A 277 3.42 9.17 -1.96
C VAL A 277 1.93 9.49 -1.94
N LEU A 278 1.38 9.77 -0.76
CA LEU A 278 -0.05 10.10 -0.57
C LEU A 278 -0.34 11.55 -0.97
N GLY A 279 0.58 12.46 -0.68
CA GLY A 279 0.45 13.88 -1.01
C GLY A 279 1.80 14.59 -1.06
N GLY A 280 1.88 15.67 -1.82
CA GLY A 280 3.11 16.46 -1.98
C GLY A 280 4.08 15.89 -3.01
N ALA A 281 3.65 15.06 -3.97
CA ALA A 281 4.52 14.52 -5.02
C ALA A 281 5.21 15.64 -5.83
N GLU A 282 4.55 16.78 -6.02
CA GLU A 282 5.09 17.97 -6.68
C GLU A 282 6.22 18.65 -5.90
N LYS A 283 6.36 18.31 -4.63
CA LYS A 283 7.42 18.81 -3.72
C LYS A 283 8.60 17.85 -3.60
N LEU A 284 8.57 16.76 -4.34
CA LEU A 284 9.71 15.84 -4.47
C LEU A 284 10.49 16.15 -5.76
N SER A 285 11.77 15.83 -5.76
CA SER A 285 12.57 15.86 -7.00
C SER A 285 11.97 14.95 -8.07
N ASP A 286 12.19 15.26 -9.33
CA ASP A 286 11.83 14.36 -10.43
C ASP A 286 12.60 13.02 -10.30
N VAL A 287 12.02 11.95 -10.87
CA VAL A 287 12.64 10.63 -10.86
C VAL A 287 13.89 10.64 -11.75
N ALA A 288 15.06 10.46 -11.13
CA ALA A 288 16.30 10.29 -11.87
C ALA A 288 16.31 8.96 -12.66
N ALA A 289 17.07 8.90 -13.75
CA ALA A 289 17.16 7.72 -14.60
C ALA A 289 17.49 6.42 -13.83
N ARG A 290 18.39 6.52 -12.83
CA ARG A 290 18.75 5.39 -11.97
C ARG A 290 17.59 4.91 -11.13
N GLU A 291 16.84 5.83 -10.50
CA GLU A 291 15.67 5.50 -9.70
C GLU A 291 14.60 4.82 -10.56
N GLY A 292 14.23 5.43 -11.69
CA GLY A 292 13.22 4.89 -12.61
C GLY A 292 13.57 3.51 -13.15
N LYS A 293 14.84 3.27 -13.51
CA LYS A 293 15.33 1.94 -13.91
C LYS A 293 15.14 0.94 -12.78
N LYS A 294 15.45 1.30 -11.54
CA LYS A 294 15.39 0.39 -10.39
C LYS A 294 13.96 0.11 -9.94
N ILE A 295 13.07 1.07 -9.96
CA ILE A 295 11.63 0.84 -9.70
C ILE A 295 11.08 -0.24 -10.65
N LYS A 296 11.42 -0.16 -11.95
CA LYS A 296 11.04 -1.18 -12.94
C LYS A 296 11.70 -2.55 -12.69
N GLU A 297 12.99 -2.56 -12.32
CA GLU A 297 13.70 -3.81 -12.01
C GLU A 297 13.15 -4.50 -10.76
N PHE A 298 12.72 -3.74 -9.77
CA PHE A 298 12.13 -4.27 -8.55
C PHE A 298 10.67 -4.70 -8.74
N GLY A 299 10.00 -4.19 -9.77
CA GLY A 299 8.65 -4.59 -10.14
C GLY A 299 7.55 -3.92 -9.34
N TYR A 300 7.83 -2.74 -8.77
CA TYR A 300 6.83 -2.02 -7.96
C TYR A 300 5.76 -1.35 -8.81
N ILE A 301 6.15 -0.59 -9.82
CA ILE A 301 5.26 -0.05 -10.87
C ILE A 301 6.04 0.20 -12.16
N GLU A 302 5.37 0.10 -13.31
CA GLU A 302 5.81 0.78 -14.53
C GLU A 302 5.27 2.21 -14.50
N THR A 303 6.18 3.19 -14.56
CA THR A 303 5.79 4.58 -14.63
C THR A 303 6.49 5.29 -15.78
N VAL A 304 5.72 6.09 -16.50
CA VAL A 304 6.23 7.07 -17.49
C VAL A 304 6.17 8.49 -16.92
N GLU A 305 5.64 8.65 -15.71
CA GLU A 305 5.48 9.94 -15.07
C GLU A 305 6.78 10.42 -14.43
N ALA A 306 7.05 11.72 -14.48
CA ALA A 306 8.19 12.33 -13.83
C ALA A 306 8.11 12.24 -12.30
N ARG A 307 6.89 12.18 -11.75
CA ARG A 307 6.60 12.14 -10.30
C ARG A 307 5.61 11.02 -9.98
N PRO A 308 6.03 9.75 -10.06
CA PRO A 308 5.16 8.63 -9.78
C PRO A 308 4.79 8.54 -8.30
N LEU A 309 3.71 7.82 -8.00
CA LEU A 309 3.26 7.58 -6.62
C LEU A 309 4.19 6.65 -5.83
N ILE A 310 5.01 5.86 -6.50
CA ILE A 310 6.02 5.01 -5.84
C ILE A 310 7.39 5.61 -6.07
N ARG A 311 8.15 5.79 -4.99
CA ARG A 311 9.49 6.38 -5.01
C ARG A 311 10.47 5.54 -4.19
N LEU A 312 11.75 5.64 -4.52
CA LEU A 312 12.82 5.14 -3.66
C LEU A 312 13.26 6.26 -2.71
N ALA A 313 13.00 6.10 -1.41
CA ALA A 313 13.26 7.14 -0.42
C ALA A 313 14.71 7.61 -0.36
N CYS A 314 15.67 6.76 -0.75
CA CYS A 314 17.08 7.12 -0.85
C CYS A 314 17.45 7.94 -2.11
N GLN A 315 16.48 8.25 -2.98
CA GLN A 315 16.66 9.06 -4.18
C GLN A 315 15.71 10.26 -4.23
N ALA A 316 14.57 10.17 -3.55
CA ALA A 316 13.56 11.21 -3.53
C ALA A 316 13.95 12.33 -2.57
N GLN A 317 14.32 13.50 -3.11
CA GLN A 317 14.70 14.69 -2.34
C GLN A 317 13.47 15.59 -2.12
N ALA A 318 13.28 16.08 -0.89
CA ALA A 318 12.16 16.94 -0.55
C ALA A 318 12.49 18.44 -0.67
N GLN A 319 11.57 19.16 -1.30
CA GLN A 319 11.56 20.62 -1.44
C GLN A 319 10.36 21.25 -0.72
N GLY A 320 9.58 20.46 0.00
CA GLY A 320 8.40 20.84 0.77
C GLY A 320 7.93 19.68 1.65
N ALA A 321 6.89 19.91 2.44
CA ALA A 321 6.28 18.86 3.25
C ALA A 321 5.60 17.81 2.37
N VAL A 322 5.74 16.53 2.73
CA VAL A 322 5.17 15.41 1.99
C VAL A 322 4.52 14.40 2.93
N SER A 323 3.49 13.71 2.44
CA SER A 323 2.88 12.57 3.13
C SER A 323 3.16 11.29 2.34
N ILE A 324 3.71 10.29 3.03
CA ILE A 324 4.08 9.01 2.45
C ILE A 324 3.46 7.86 3.24
N VAL A 325 3.46 6.70 2.64
CA VAL A 325 3.15 5.43 3.32
C VAL A 325 4.27 4.43 3.11
N ILE A 326 4.64 3.73 4.18
CA ILE A 326 5.71 2.74 4.17
C ILE A 326 5.11 1.38 3.79
N PRO A 327 5.64 0.71 2.73
CA PRO A 327 5.12 -0.58 2.33
C PRO A 327 5.26 -1.64 3.42
N PRO A 328 4.30 -2.57 3.52
CA PRO A 328 4.36 -3.65 4.51
C PRO A 328 5.46 -4.68 4.19
N TRP A 329 6.02 -4.66 2.99
CA TRP A 329 7.08 -5.55 2.52
C TRP A 329 8.05 -4.84 1.57
N ASN A 330 9.17 -5.46 1.31
CA ASN A 330 10.11 -5.11 0.24
C ASN A 330 10.66 -6.38 -0.43
N GLY A 331 11.17 -6.24 -1.67
CA GLY A 331 11.71 -7.35 -2.45
C GLY A 331 12.05 -6.93 -3.88
N VAL A 332 12.41 -7.91 -4.72
CA VAL A 332 12.85 -7.68 -6.12
C VAL A 332 12.20 -8.71 -7.05
N PHE A 333 10.97 -8.50 -7.47
CA PHE A 333 10.25 -9.50 -8.28
C PHE A 333 10.09 -9.12 -9.76
N GLY A 334 10.38 -7.89 -10.18
CA GLY A 334 10.23 -7.47 -11.57
C GLY A 334 11.05 -8.25 -12.59
N LYS A 335 12.24 -8.69 -12.20
CA LYS A 335 13.07 -9.58 -13.04
C LYS A 335 12.43 -10.96 -13.23
N TYR A 336 11.76 -11.47 -12.21
CA TYR A 336 11.05 -12.74 -12.27
C TYR A 336 9.85 -12.68 -13.21
N LEU A 337 9.06 -11.59 -13.15
CA LEU A 337 7.95 -11.40 -14.08
C LEU A 337 8.42 -11.37 -15.53
N LYS A 338 9.51 -10.66 -15.83
CA LYS A 338 10.08 -10.61 -17.20
C LYS A 338 10.58 -11.96 -17.70
N SER A 339 11.10 -12.81 -16.84
CA SER A 339 11.56 -14.13 -17.25
C SER A 339 10.41 -15.08 -17.63
N ARG A 340 9.21 -14.90 -17.06
CA ARG A 340 8.02 -15.70 -17.38
C ARG A 340 7.28 -15.24 -18.64
N VAL A 341 7.38 -13.95 -19.00
CA VAL A 341 6.80 -13.44 -20.25
C VAL A 341 7.59 -13.91 -21.47
N ASN A 342 8.88 -14.26 -21.29
CA ASN A 342 9.79 -14.70 -22.35
C ASN A 342 9.97 -16.24 -22.41
N SER A 343 9.26 -16.97 -21.56
CA SER A 343 9.20 -18.45 -21.55
C SER A 343 7.82 -18.94 -21.98
#